data_6f5742dd1882a902ea74b7463fcf5442
#
_entry.id   6f5742dd1882a902ea74b7463fcf5442
#
_cell.length_a   1.000
_cell.length_b   1.000
_cell.length_c   1.000
_cell.angle_alpha   90.00
_cell.angle_beta   90.00
_cell.angle_gamma   90.00
#
_symmetry.space_group_name_H-M   'P 1'
#
loop_
_entity.id
_entity.type
_entity.pdbx_description
1 polymer ?
#
loop_
_entity_poly.entity_id
_entity_poly.type
_entity_poly.pdbx_seq_one_letter_code
_entity_poly.pdbx_strand_id
1 'polypeptide(L)'
;MNNDNNTILGFDVNLICDFFLNTERQGPGSPEVTLKALSFIDNLTDKSLIADLGCGTGGQTMILAQHAPGKITGIDFFPGFIERFNKNAEKLNLQNRVKGIVGSMDDLSFEKDSLDLIWSEGAIYNIGFERGLKEWRNYLKPGGYLAVSESVNARQKFMISG
;
A
#
# COMPACT_ATOMS: atom_id res chain seq x y z
N MET A 1 2.44 -19.89 -29.28
CA MET A 1 3.31 -18.72 -29.04
C MET A 1 3.28 -18.49 -27.54
N ASN A 2 4.36 -18.92 -26.86
CA ASN A 2 4.47 -18.77 -25.41
C ASN A 2 4.82 -17.31 -25.11
N ASN A 3 4.03 -16.68 -24.26
CA ASN A 3 4.28 -15.34 -23.75
C ASN A 3 5.39 -15.43 -22.68
N ASP A 4 6.65 -15.23 -23.09
CA ASP A 4 7.81 -15.21 -22.20
C ASP A 4 7.95 -13.92 -21.36
N ASN A 5 6.88 -13.11 -21.27
CA ASN A 5 6.91 -11.83 -20.56
C ASN A 5 6.54 -11.91 -19.07
N ASN A 6 6.38 -13.13 -18.52
CA ASN A 6 5.89 -13.32 -17.15
C ASN A 6 6.99 -13.75 -16.16
N THR A 7 8.26 -13.58 -16.48
CA THR A 7 9.37 -13.94 -15.60
C THR A 7 10.15 -12.71 -15.15
N ILE A 8 10.17 -12.43 -13.86
CA ILE A 8 11.10 -11.49 -13.24
C ILE A 8 12.26 -12.34 -12.66
N LEU A 9 13.48 -12.14 -13.18
CA LEU A 9 14.68 -12.84 -12.72
C LEU A 9 14.58 -14.38 -12.74
N GLY A 10 13.86 -14.96 -13.74
CA GLY A 10 13.70 -16.41 -13.86
C GLY A 10 12.64 -17.03 -12.94
N PHE A 11 11.89 -16.22 -12.18
CA PHE A 11 10.76 -16.68 -11.39
C PHE A 11 9.44 -16.54 -12.16
N ASP A 12 8.59 -17.56 -12.06
CA ASP A 12 7.22 -17.47 -12.57
C ASP A 12 6.39 -16.56 -11.64
N VAL A 13 6.09 -15.37 -12.14
CA VAL A 13 5.30 -14.36 -11.42
C VAL A 13 3.92 -14.89 -11.05
N ASN A 14 3.33 -15.76 -11.87
CA ASN A 14 2.02 -16.37 -11.57
C ASN A 14 2.12 -17.29 -10.35
N LEU A 15 3.19 -18.06 -10.23
CA LEU A 15 3.41 -18.94 -9.08
C LEU A 15 3.55 -18.15 -7.78
N ILE A 16 4.25 -17.01 -7.84
CA ILE A 16 4.37 -16.09 -6.69
C ILE A 16 3.00 -15.51 -6.33
N CYS A 17 2.25 -15.04 -7.32
CA CYS A 17 0.90 -14.53 -7.09
C CYS A 17 -0.01 -15.60 -6.48
N ASP A 18 -0.02 -16.81 -7.02
CA ASP A 18 -0.85 -17.91 -6.52
C ASP A 18 -0.50 -18.29 -5.07
N PHE A 19 0.79 -18.29 -4.73
CA PHE A 19 1.25 -18.55 -3.37
C PHE A 19 0.73 -17.49 -2.39
N PHE A 20 0.86 -16.21 -2.75
CA PHE A 20 0.48 -15.10 -1.88
C PHE A 20 -1.02 -14.76 -1.88
N LEU A 21 -1.78 -15.15 -2.92
CA LEU A 21 -3.23 -14.93 -2.99
C LEU A 21 -4.01 -15.55 -1.82
N ASN A 22 -3.48 -16.63 -1.24
CA ASN A 22 -4.11 -17.35 -0.14
C ASN A 22 -3.63 -16.90 1.24
N THR A 23 -2.70 -15.94 1.31
CA THR A 23 -2.26 -15.35 2.57
C THR A 23 -3.06 -14.09 2.88
N GLU A 24 -3.37 -13.86 4.16
CA GLU A 24 -4.07 -12.64 4.59
C GLU A 24 -3.21 -11.39 4.38
N ARG A 25 -1.88 -11.57 4.34
CA ARG A 25 -0.90 -10.50 4.19
C ARG A 25 0.31 -11.04 3.40
N GLN A 26 0.83 -10.24 2.47
CA GLN A 26 1.93 -10.61 1.58
C GLN A 26 3.30 -10.15 2.08
N GLY A 27 3.35 -9.35 3.13
CA GLY A 27 4.58 -8.79 3.67
C GLY A 27 4.68 -8.88 5.19
N PRO A 28 5.85 -8.53 5.77
CA PRO A 28 6.03 -8.48 7.20
C PRO A 28 5.14 -7.41 7.84
N GLY A 29 4.77 -7.62 9.10
CA GLY A 29 3.93 -6.73 9.87
C GLY A 29 2.77 -7.47 10.53
N SER A 30 1.95 -6.74 11.27
CA SER A 30 0.75 -7.27 11.94
C SER A 30 -0.29 -6.16 12.09
N PRO A 31 -1.56 -6.51 12.40
CA PRO A 31 -2.58 -5.52 12.72
C PRO A 31 -2.13 -4.51 13.79
N GLU A 32 -1.46 -4.97 14.83
CA GLU A 32 -0.98 -4.15 15.93
C GLU A 32 0.07 -3.13 15.47
N VAL A 33 0.97 -3.54 14.57
CA VAL A 33 1.99 -2.65 13.98
C VAL A 33 1.32 -1.58 13.12
N THR A 34 0.38 -1.97 12.26
CA THR A 34 -0.41 -1.04 11.44
C THR A 34 -1.14 -0.02 12.31
N LEU A 35 -1.85 -0.48 13.35
CA LEU A 35 -2.57 0.39 14.28
C LEU A 35 -1.64 1.28 15.09
N LYS A 36 -0.49 0.77 15.51
CA LYS A 36 0.51 1.58 16.21
C LYS A 36 1.04 2.69 15.33
N ALA A 37 1.37 2.41 14.07
CA ALA A 37 1.80 3.43 13.12
C ALA A 37 0.69 4.46 12.84
N LEU A 38 -0.56 4.01 12.68
CA LEU A 38 -1.72 4.88 12.49
C LEU A 38 -1.93 5.83 13.69
N SER A 39 -1.61 5.39 14.90
CA SER A 39 -1.78 6.21 16.12
C SER A 39 -0.89 7.46 16.19
N PHE A 40 0.09 7.60 15.28
CA PHE A 40 0.92 8.80 15.15
C PHE A 40 0.39 9.80 14.12
N ILE A 41 -0.72 9.48 13.46
CA ILE A 41 -1.29 10.30 12.39
C ILE A 41 -2.51 11.01 12.92
N ASP A 42 -2.42 12.31 12.99
CA ASP A 42 -3.51 13.18 13.41
C ASP A 42 -4.23 13.80 12.19
N ASN A 43 -5.37 14.38 12.44
CA ASN A 43 -6.12 15.23 11.49
C ASN A 43 -6.73 14.52 10.27
N LEU A 44 -6.84 13.19 10.24
CA LEU A 44 -7.62 12.50 9.23
C LEU A 44 -9.13 12.73 9.46
N THR A 45 -9.85 12.96 8.37
CA THR A 45 -11.31 13.22 8.36
C THR A 45 -11.99 12.36 7.29
N ASP A 46 -13.31 12.36 7.24
CA ASP A 46 -14.10 11.67 6.21
C ASP A 46 -13.81 12.18 4.78
N LYS A 47 -13.19 13.37 4.66
CA LYS A 47 -12.76 13.95 3.38
C LYS A 47 -11.31 13.61 3.02
N SER A 48 -10.59 12.98 3.90
CA SER A 48 -9.18 12.63 3.66
C SER A 48 -9.03 11.63 2.54
N LEU A 49 -8.00 11.82 1.72
CA LEU A 49 -7.60 10.94 0.64
C LEU A 49 -6.32 10.21 1.04
N ILE A 50 -6.39 8.90 1.04
CA ILE A 50 -5.31 8.01 1.47
C ILE A 50 -4.93 7.11 0.30
N ALA A 51 -3.63 6.96 0.05
CA ALA A 51 -3.11 5.95 -0.88
C ALA A 51 -2.35 4.88 -0.11
N ASP A 52 -2.60 3.60 -0.41
CA ASP A 52 -1.80 2.46 0.07
C ASP A 52 -1.04 1.87 -1.11
N LEU A 53 0.28 2.09 -1.14
CA LEU A 53 1.15 1.76 -2.27
C LEU A 53 1.86 0.42 -2.02
N GLY A 54 1.64 -0.53 -2.95
CA GLY A 54 1.99 -1.93 -2.77
C GLY A 54 1.03 -2.62 -1.81
N CYS A 55 -0.26 -2.39 -2.01
CA CYS A 55 -1.30 -2.80 -1.06
C CYS A 55 -1.53 -4.33 -0.99
N GLY A 56 -1.01 -5.09 -1.95
CA GLY A 56 -1.25 -6.52 -2.04
C GLY A 56 -2.73 -6.85 -2.10
N THR A 57 -3.17 -7.84 -1.35
CA THR A 57 -4.58 -8.23 -1.21
C THR A 57 -5.36 -7.39 -0.20
N GLY A 58 -4.74 -6.34 0.35
CA GLY A 58 -5.38 -5.35 1.23
C GLY A 58 -5.38 -5.68 2.72
N GLY A 59 -4.51 -6.58 3.19
CA GLY A 59 -4.48 -6.95 4.60
C GLY A 59 -4.36 -5.75 5.54
N GLN A 60 -3.34 -4.91 5.36
CA GLN A 60 -3.16 -3.67 6.13
C GLN A 60 -4.21 -2.62 5.78
N THR A 61 -4.60 -2.52 4.50
CA THR A 61 -5.59 -1.52 4.04
C THR A 61 -6.93 -1.69 4.72
N MET A 62 -7.40 -2.93 4.91
CA MET A 62 -8.67 -3.20 5.58
C MET A 62 -8.61 -2.77 7.05
N ILE A 63 -7.46 -2.95 7.70
CA ILE A 63 -7.24 -2.48 9.08
C ILE A 63 -7.24 -0.95 9.14
N LEU A 64 -6.53 -0.28 8.22
CA LEU A 64 -6.58 1.17 8.10
C LEU A 64 -8.00 1.66 7.92
N ALA A 65 -8.76 1.04 7.01
CA ALA A 65 -10.12 1.43 6.71
C ALA A 65 -11.09 1.26 7.89
N GLN A 66 -10.87 0.32 8.76
CA GLN A 66 -11.69 0.14 9.96
C GLN A 66 -11.40 1.15 11.07
N HIS A 67 -10.21 1.80 11.05
CA HIS A 67 -9.73 2.65 12.15
C HIS A 67 -9.41 4.10 11.72
N ALA A 68 -9.33 4.37 10.43
CA ALA A 68 -9.12 5.71 9.88
C ALA A 68 -10.31 6.15 9.06
N PRO A 69 -10.75 7.41 9.15
CA PRO A 69 -11.76 7.97 8.26
C PRO A 69 -11.16 8.26 6.88
N GLY A 70 -12.05 8.60 5.92
CA GLY A 70 -11.65 9.00 4.58
C GLY A 70 -11.74 7.89 3.55
N LYS A 71 -11.25 8.18 2.34
CA LYS A 71 -11.23 7.25 1.20
C LYS A 71 -9.82 6.71 1.00
N ILE A 72 -9.72 5.40 0.77
CA ILE A 72 -8.44 4.71 0.57
C ILE A 72 -8.40 4.13 -0.83
N THR A 73 -7.35 4.48 -1.57
CA THR A 73 -7.01 3.86 -2.86
C THR A 73 -5.79 2.98 -2.67
N GLY A 74 -5.96 1.67 -2.80
CA GLY A 74 -4.85 0.72 -2.83
C GLY A 74 -4.30 0.57 -4.24
N ILE A 75 -2.99 0.59 -4.40
CA ILE A 75 -2.32 0.37 -5.68
C ILE A 75 -1.39 -0.83 -5.55
N ASP A 76 -1.52 -1.76 -6.48
CA ASP A 76 -0.60 -2.90 -6.63
C ASP A 76 -0.44 -3.26 -8.10
N PHE A 77 0.72 -3.79 -8.42
CA PHE A 77 1.06 -4.17 -9.80
C PHE A 77 0.32 -5.42 -10.27
N PHE A 78 -0.08 -6.31 -9.36
CA PHE A 78 -0.65 -7.61 -9.68
C PHE A 78 -2.19 -7.57 -9.74
N PRO A 79 -2.80 -7.81 -10.94
CA PRO A 79 -4.27 -7.80 -11.08
C PRO A 79 -4.98 -8.77 -10.14
N GLY A 80 -4.42 -9.97 -9.91
CA GLY A 80 -4.99 -10.97 -9.00
C GLY A 80 -5.04 -10.48 -7.54
N PHE A 81 -4.04 -9.71 -7.09
CA PHE A 81 -4.07 -9.10 -5.76
C PHE A 81 -5.16 -8.04 -5.67
N ILE A 82 -5.30 -7.20 -6.67
CA ILE A 82 -6.34 -6.16 -6.71
C ILE A 82 -7.75 -6.75 -6.80
N GLU A 83 -7.95 -7.83 -7.54
CA GLU A 83 -9.23 -8.55 -7.52
C GLU A 83 -9.57 -9.05 -6.11
N ARG A 84 -8.60 -9.67 -5.42
CA ARG A 84 -8.77 -10.13 -4.05
C ARG A 84 -8.98 -8.97 -3.08
N PHE A 85 -8.23 -7.89 -3.23
CA PHE A 85 -8.38 -6.65 -2.45
C PHE A 85 -9.82 -6.14 -2.50
N ASN A 86 -10.38 -5.97 -3.71
CA ASN A 86 -11.73 -5.46 -3.87
C ASN A 86 -12.79 -6.42 -3.29
N LYS A 87 -12.61 -7.73 -3.46
CA LYS A 87 -13.45 -8.74 -2.79
C LYS A 87 -13.37 -8.66 -1.26
N ASN A 88 -12.19 -8.38 -0.70
CA ASN A 88 -12.04 -8.21 0.74
C ASN A 88 -12.72 -6.92 1.23
N ALA A 89 -12.64 -5.83 0.47
CA ALA A 89 -13.36 -4.60 0.78
C ALA A 89 -14.89 -4.81 0.75
N GLU A 90 -15.42 -5.54 -0.24
CA GLU A 90 -16.84 -5.89 -0.33
C GLU A 90 -17.30 -6.74 0.86
N LYS A 91 -16.55 -7.77 1.25
CA LYS A 91 -16.88 -8.63 2.40
C LYS A 91 -17.00 -7.85 3.72
N LEU A 92 -16.26 -6.75 3.84
CA LEU A 92 -16.28 -5.88 5.02
C LEU A 92 -17.21 -4.66 4.87
N ASN A 93 -17.99 -4.58 3.78
CA ASN A 93 -18.85 -3.45 3.44
C ASN A 93 -18.09 -2.11 3.33
N LEU A 94 -16.84 -2.15 2.89
CA LEU A 94 -15.95 -0.99 2.74
C LEU A 94 -15.84 -0.46 1.30
N GLN A 95 -16.46 -1.11 0.31
CA GLN A 95 -16.33 -0.83 -1.13
C GLN A 95 -16.70 0.61 -1.54
N ASN A 96 -17.47 1.33 -0.71
CA ASN A 96 -17.85 2.72 -0.97
C ASN A 96 -16.72 3.72 -0.70
N ARG A 97 -15.68 3.33 0.05
CA ARG A 97 -14.56 4.18 0.41
C ARG A 97 -13.18 3.53 0.29
N VAL A 98 -13.12 2.25 -0.04
CA VAL A 98 -11.87 1.50 -0.25
C VAL A 98 -11.91 0.87 -1.64
N LYS A 99 -10.93 1.21 -2.47
CA LYS A 99 -10.84 0.70 -3.85
C LYS A 99 -9.40 0.34 -4.19
N GLY A 100 -9.20 -0.87 -4.70
CA GLY A 100 -7.95 -1.31 -5.29
C GLY A 100 -7.90 -1.00 -6.78
N ILE A 101 -6.76 -0.52 -7.25
CA ILE A 101 -6.47 -0.20 -8.66
C ILE A 101 -5.16 -0.87 -9.06
N VAL A 102 -5.16 -1.55 -10.21
CA VAL A 102 -3.92 -2.07 -10.78
C VAL A 102 -3.07 -0.92 -11.27
N GLY A 103 -1.84 -0.85 -10.80
CA GLY A 103 -0.92 0.22 -11.17
C GLY A 103 0.46 0.03 -10.56
N SER A 104 1.41 0.82 -11.03
CA SER A 104 2.76 0.85 -10.48
C SER A 104 2.93 1.96 -9.46
N MET A 105 3.67 1.67 -8.39
CA MET A 105 3.95 2.65 -7.34
C MET A 105 4.98 3.72 -7.76
N ASP A 106 5.60 3.57 -8.92
CA ASP A 106 6.51 4.55 -9.54
C ASP A 106 5.88 5.28 -10.73
N ASP A 107 4.61 5.01 -11.04
CA ASP A 107 3.83 5.72 -12.06
C ASP A 107 2.42 6.02 -11.53
N LEU A 108 2.35 6.93 -10.57
CA LEU A 108 1.13 7.28 -9.87
C LEU A 108 0.36 8.38 -10.59
N SER A 109 -0.93 8.19 -10.77
CA SER A 109 -1.84 9.16 -11.41
C SER A 109 -2.60 10.06 -10.43
N PHE A 110 -2.08 10.23 -9.20
CA PHE A 110 -2.63 11.21 -8.27
C PHE A 110 -2.26 12.64 -8.66
N GLU A 111 -3.12 13.57 -8.32
CA GLU A 111 -2.80 14.99 -8.45
C GLU A 111 -1.75 15.40 -7.41
N LYS A 112 -0.92 16.38 -7.77
CA LYS A 112 0.04 16.97 -6.85
C LYS A 112 -0.70 17.58 -5.65
N ASP A 113 -0.11 17.46 -4.46
CA ASP A 113 -0.64 18.03 -3.20
C ASP A 113 -2.10 17.61 -2.91
N SER A 114 -2.50 16.37 -3.26
CA SER A 114 -3.88 15.90 -3.13
C SER A 114 -4.12 14.90 -1.99
N LEU A 115 -3.09 14.19 -1.54
CA LEU A 115 -3.22 13.12 -0.54
C LEU A 115 -2.94 13.64 0.88
N ASP A 116 -3.75 13.20 1.82
CA ASP A 116 -3.55 13.46 3.26
C ASP A 116 -2.59 12.42 3.87
N LEU A 117 -2.59 11.20 3.34
CA LEU A 117 -1.73 10.11 3.80
C LEU A 117 -1.30 9.22 2.63
N ILE A 118 -0.02 8.92 2.58
CA ILE A 118 0.51 7.81 1.79
C ILE A 118 0.99 6.73 2.77
N TRP A 119 0.51 5.51 2.54
CA TRP A 119 0.86 4.33 3.31
C TRP A 119 1.58 3.32 2.43
N SER A 120 2.60 2.64 2.97
CA SER A 120 3.28 1.53 2.28
C SER A 120 3.95 0.61 3.29
N GLU A 121 3.46 -0.58 3.47
CA GLU A 121 4.05 -1.56 4.38
C GLU A 121 4.76 -2.67 3.61
N GLY A 122 6.09 -2.74 3.76
CA GLY A 122 6.92 -3.80 3.19
C GLY A 122 6.94 -3.80 1.66
N ALA A 123 6.79 -2.65 0.99
CA ALA A 123 6.70 -2.57 -0.46
C ALA A 123 7.63 -1.52 -1.10
N ILE A 124 7.99 -0.46 -0.39
CA ILE A 124 8.77 0.67 -0.95
C ILE A 124 10.13 0.24 -1.53
N TYR A 125 10.70 -0.88 -1.06
CA TYR A 125 11.97 -1.42 -1.57
C TYR A 125 11.92 -1.75 -3.07
N ASN A 126 10.73 -2.04 -3.63
CA ASN A 126 10.57 -2.36 -5.05
C ASN A 126 10.98 -1.20 -5.98
N ILE A 127 10.89 0.03 -5.51
CA ILE A 127 11.32 1.22 -6.26
C ILE A 127 12.53 1.91 -5.63
N GLY A 128 12.96 1.44 -4.46
CA GLY A 128 14.02 2.04 -3.66
C GLY A 128 13.49 3.07 -2.66
N PHE A 129 13.92 2.93 -1.41
CA PHE A 129 13.43 3.71 -0.27
C PHE A 129 13.56 5.23 -0.48
N GLU A 130 14.78 5.71 -0.83
CA GLU A 130 15.04 7.14 -1.04
C GLU A 130 14.23 7.70 -2.22
N ARG A 131 14.12 6.92 -3.32
CA ARG A 131 13.34 7.29 -4.49
C ARG A 131 11.87 7.43 -4.13
N GLY A 132 11.29 6.43 -3.45
CA GLY A 132 9.90 6.44 -3.02
C GLY A 132 9.59 7.66 -2.15
N LEU A 133 10.40 7.93 -1.13
CA LEU A 133 10.22 9.11 -0.27
C LEU A 133 10.22 10.42 -1.07
N LYS A 134 11.17 10.57 -2.01
CA LYS A 134 11.32 11.78 -2.81
C LYS A 134 10.17 11.99 -3.80
N GLU A 135 9.75 10.92 -4.51
CA GLU A 135 8.73 11.01 -5.54
C GLU A 135 7.33 11.12 -4.92
N TRP A 136 7.01 10.31 -3.91
CA TRP A 136 5.68 10.28 -3.32
C TRP A 136 5.33 11.53 -2.53
N ARG A 137 6.35 12.22 -1.96
CA ARG A 137 6.13 13.52 -1.29
C ARG A 137 5.41 14.54 -2.17
N ASN A 138 5.57 14.48 -3.50
CA ASN A 138 4.93 15.42 -4.41
C ASN A 138 3.40 15.30 -4.44
N TYR A 139 2.85 14.17 -4.02
CA TYR A 139 1.41 13.93 -3.97
C TYR A 139 0.79 14.30 -2.62
N LEU A 140 1.62 14.48 -1.58
CA LEU A 140 1.14 14.84 -0.25
C LEU A 140 0.80 16.32 -0.16
N LYS A 141 -0.34 16.61 0.45
CA LYS A 141 -0.68 17.97 0.89
C LYS A 141 0.37 18.51 1.86
N PRO A 142 0.51 19.84 1.99
CA PRO A 142 1.22 20.43 3.13
C PRO A 142 0.64 19.89 4.44
N GLY A 143 1.49 19.31 5.29
CA GLY A 143 1.06 18.66 6.53
C GLY A 143 0.50 17.24 6.38
N GLY A 144 0.52 16.67 5.18
CA GLY A 144 0.20 15.26 4.94
C GLY A 144 1.30 14.33 5.45
N TYR A 145 0.94 13.07 5.69
CA TYR A 145 1.83 12.06 6.28
C TYR A 145 2.27 11.04 5.26
N LEU A 146 3.50 10.57 5.43
CA LEU A 146 4.05 9.40 4.74
C LEU A 146 4.42 8.34 5.77
N ALA A 147 3.71 7.23 5.78
CA ALA A 147 3.96 6.10 6.66
C ALA A 147 4.49 4.91 5.84
N VAL A 148 5.73 4.53 6.08
CA VAL A 148 6.37 3.43 5.36
C VAL A 148 7.04 2.47 6.34
N SER A 149 7.00 1.18 6.02
CA SER A 149 7.82 0.19 6.68
C SER A 149 8.61 -0.62 5.66
N GLU A 150 9.83 -1.00 6.03
CA GLU A 150 10.70 -1.82 5.21
C GLU A 150 11.45 -2.82 6.08
N SER A 151 11.68 -4.02 5.55
CA SER A 151 12.60 -4.99 6.17
C SER A 151 14.01 -4.48 6.05
N VAL A 152 14.61 -4.16 7.18
CA VAL A 152 16.02 -3.76 7.25
C VAL A 152 16.78 -4.80 8.05
N ASN A 153 18.00 -5.10 7.62
CA ASN A 153 18.93 -5.94 8.43
C ASN A 153 18.94 -5.44 9.87
N ALA A 154 19.02 -6.33 10.85
CA ALA A 154 18.78 -6.18 12.30
C ALA A 154 19.45 -4.98 13.03
N ARG A 155 19.88 -3.95 12.33
CA ARG A 155 20.53 -2.74 12.87
C ARG A 155 19.87 -1.40 12.47
N GLN A 156 18.74 -1.41 11.77
CA GLN A 156 18.14 -0.14 11.31
C GLN A 156 16.91 0.24 12.12
N LYS A 157 16.85 1.53 12.45
CA LYS A 157 15.79 2.18 13.24
C LYS A 157 14.70 2.73 12.33
N PHE A 158 13.46 2.75 12.80
CA PHE A 158 12.36 3.45 12.16
C PHE A 158 12.65 4.94 12.03
N MET A 159 12.30 5.53 10.88
CA MET A 159 12.21 6.98 10.72
C MET A 159 10.78 7.37 10.36
N ILE A 160 10.23 8.30 11.11
CA ILE A 160 9.01 9.03 10.80
C ILE A 160 9.42 10.48 10.63
N SER A 161 9.14 11.09 9.46
CA SER A 161 9.28 12.52 9.28
C SER A 161 7.91 13.12 8.96
N GLY A 162 7.52 14.10 9.73
CA GLY A 162 6.43 15.00 9.42
C GLY A 162 6.98 16.24 8.72
#